data_f85778161f25f6afaf7673c995506c59
#
_entry.id   f85778161f25f6afaf7673c995506c59
#
_cell.length_a   1.000
_cell.length_b   1.000
_cell.length_c   1.000
_cell.angle_alpha   90.00
_cell.angle_beta   90.00
_cell.angle_gamma   90.00
#
_symmetry.space_group_name_H-M   'P 1'
#
loop_
_entity.id
_entity.type
_entity.pdbx_description
1 polymer ?
#
loop_
_entity_poly.entity_id
_entity_poly.type
_entity_poly.pdbx_seq_one_letter_code
_entity_poly.pdbx_strand_id
1 'polypeptide(L)'
;MPHFPPTPLTLHIATNADTLATWLIPAIAPVIKSHLVEINLLIEGEARTINRLKDGQAFGAISVQATPIKGCQLTRLGCVDYLLVASAEFSRHYFPNGICADSLKKAPGIAFDHKDNMHTRYIQQHFGLAQGECPLHAVRSSDAFVTMAKHGAAYCLVPKTQIKPELASGELVHICKEHIITETLYWHHWMLLKGVYKDVSDAIIAHAQAVLD
;
A
#
# COMPACT_ATOMS: atom_id res chain seq x y z
N MET A 1 -26.97 8.19 40.02
CA MET A 1 -25.58 7.94 39.53
C MET A 1 -25.45 8.53 38.15
N PRO A 2 -24.45 9.36 37.88
CA PRO A 2 -24.25 9.87 36.50
C PRO A 2 -23.96 8.71 35.55
N HIS A 3 -24.80 8.55 34.53
CA HIS A 3 -24.62 7.58 33.48
C HIS A 3 -23.60 8.18 32.51
N PHE A 4 -22.32 7.86 32.68
CA PHE A 4 -21.32 8.19 31.66
C PHE A 4 -21.60 7.30 30.45
N PRO A 5 -21.65 7.86 29.22
CA PRO A 5 -21.74 7.04 28.02
C PRO A 5 -20.52 6.10 27.95
N PRO A 6 -20.69 4.86 27.45
CA PRO A 6 -19.57 3.96 27.31
C PRO A 6 -18.50 4.59 26.41
N THR A 7 -17.26 4.64 26.89
CA THR A 7 -16.13 5.16 26.10
C THR A 7 -15.82 4.14 25.00
N PRO A 8 -15.77 4.54 23.71
CA PRO A 8 -15.42 3.64 22.64
C PRO A 8 -14.00 3.09 22.82
N LEU A 9 -13.81 1.82 22.46
CA LEU A 9 -12.49 1.19 22.45
C LEU A 9 -11.75 1.63 21.18
N THR A 10 -10.56 2.19 21.32
CA THR A 10 -9.72 2.57 20.18
C THR A 10 -8.83 1.41 19.75
N LEU A 11 -8.94 1.00 18.48
CA LEU A 11 -8.14 -0.05 17.86
C LEU A 11 -7.07 0.57 16.95
N HIS A 12 -5.82 0.24 17.19
CA HIS A 12 -4.69 0.74 16.39
C HIS A 12 -4.21 -0.34 15.43
N ILE A 13 -4.24 -0.06 14.12
CA ILE A 13 -3.80 -0.96 13.05
C ILE A 13 -2.72 -0.26 12.23
N ALA A 14 -1.58 -0.91 12.01
CA ALA A 14 -0.55 -0.42 11.11
C ALA A 14 -0.77 -0.96 9.69
N THR A 15 -0.70 -0.08 8.69
CA THR A 15 -0.91 -0.42 7.29
C THR A 15 -0.10 0.50 6.37
N ASN A 16 0.01 0.16 5.10
CA ASN A 16 0.53 1.06 4.07
C ASN A 16 -0.61 1.81 3.34
N ALA A 17 -0.24 2.84 2.57
CA ALA A 17 -1.19 3.68 1.86
C ALA A 17 -1.95 2.91 0.76
N ASP A 18 -1.32 1.93 0.12
CA ASP A 18 -1.91 1.15 -0.96
C ASP A 18 -3.01 0.21 -0.46
N THR A 19 -2.74 -0.48 0.65
CA THR A 19 -3.72 -1.33 1.33
C THR A 19 -4.94 -0.50 1.79
N LEU A 20 -4.68 0.69 2.33
CA LEU A 20 -5.74 1.61 2.74
C LEU A 20 -6.60 2.06 1.55
N ALA A 21 -5.97 2.43 0.44
CA ALA A 21 -6.66 2.91 -0.77
C ALA A 21 -7.46 1.80 -1.50
N THR A 22 -7.19 0.53 -1.23
CA THR A 22 -7.78 -0.58 -1.99
C THR A 22 -8.81 -1.39 -1.21
N TRP A 23 -8.39 -2.20 -0.24
CA TRP A 23 -9.24 -3.24 0.32
C TRP A 23 -9.43 -3.20 1.84
N LEU A 24 -8.61 -2.48 2.61
CA LEU A 24 -8.68 -2.51 4.07
C LEU A 24 -9.98 -1.91 4.61
N ILE A 25 -10.42 -0.77 4.07
CA ILE A 25 -11.66 -0.12 4.54
C ILE A 25 -12.89 -1.02 4.31
N PRO A 26 -13.11 -1.60 3.12
CA PRO A 26 -14.16 -2.59 2.93
C PRO A 26 -14.10 -3.78 3.89
N ALA A 27 -12.89 -4.25 4.27
CA ALA A 27 -12.71 -5.35 5.20
C ALA A 27 -13.22 -5.01 6.62
N ILE A 28 -12.85 -3.85 7.16
CA ILE A 28 -13.13 -3.48 8.56
C ILE A 28 -14.47 -2.75 8.76
N ALA A 29 -15.03 -2.16 7.71
CA ALA A 29 -16.27 -1.38 7.80
C ALA A 29 -17.46 -2.14 8.42
N PRO A 30 -17.71 -3.43 8.15
CA PRO A 30 -18.78 -4.18 8.79
C PRO A 30 -18.60 -4.28 10.31
N VAL A 31 -17.36 -4.48 10.78
CA VAL A 31 -17.06 -4.59 12.22
C VAL A 31 -17.24 -3.23 12.91
N ILE A 32 -16.78 -2.15 12.30
CA ILE A 32 -16.95 -0.78 12.82
C ILE A 32 -18.45 -0.44 13.00
N LYS A 33 -19.29 -0.87 12.05
CA LYS A 33 -20.74 -0.64 12.11
C LYS A 33 -21.45 -1.42 13.21
N SER A 34 -20.91 -2.58 13.59
CA SER A 34 -21.53 -3.48 14.58
C SER A 34 -21.02 -3.30 16.01
N HIS A 35 -19.95 -2.54 16.21
CA HIS A 35 -19.32 -2.33 17.51
C HIS A 35 -19.11 -0.84 17.79
N LEU A 36 -19.15 -0.47 19.09
CA LEU A 36 -18.79 0.88 19.52
C LEU A 36 -17.25 0.97 19.63
N VAL A 37 -16.59 1.22 18.50
CA VAL A 37 -15.13 1.28 18.39
C VAL A 37 -14.67 2.49 17.59
N GLU A 38 -13.48 2.97 17.92
CA GLU A 38 -12.70 3.90 17.12
C GLU A 38 -11.55 3.17 16.47
N ILE A 39 -11.28 3.44 15.20
CA ILE A 39 -10.13 2.87 14.47
C ILE A 39 -9.10 3.97 14.25
N ASN A 40 -7.87 3.71 14.68
CA ASN A 40 -6.71 4.54 14.37
C ASN A 40 -5.78 3.78 13.41
N LEU A 41 -5.71 4.25 12.15
CA LEU A 41 -4.86 3.66 11.12
C LEU A 41 -3.50 4.36 11.11
N LEU A 42 -2.45 3.62 11.45
CA LEU A 42 -1.07 4.11 11.46
C LEU A 42 -0.45 3.82 10.09
N ILE A 43 -0.38 4.87 9.24
CA ILE A 43 0.10 4.73 7.87
C ILE A 43 1.61 4.90 7.80
N GLU A 44 2.28 3.88 7.28
CA GLU A 44 3.73 3.83 7.09
C GLU A 44 4.08 3.36 5.67
N GLY A 45 5.36 3.56 5.29
CA GLY A 45 5.89 2.88 4.12
C GLY A 45 5.86 1.36 4.32
N GLU A 46 5.62 0.61 3.27
CA GLU A 46 5.32 -0.82 3.26
C GLU A 46 6.25 -1.68 4.13
N ALA A 47 7.57 -1.46 4.03
CA ALA A 47 8.57 -2.20 4.81
C ALA A 47 8.63 -1.79 6.29
N ARG A 48 7.94 -0.73 6.71
CA ARG A 48 8.04 -0.15 8.07
C ARG A 48 6.78 -0.34 8.92
N THR A 49 5.66 -0.75 8.35
CA THR A 49 4.40 -0.99 9.08
C THR A 49 4.59 -1.89 10.29
N ILE A 50 5.43 -2.91 10.13
CA ILE A 50 5.73 -3.90 11.15
C ILE A 50 6.37 -3.31 12.43
N ASN A 51 7.06 -2.18 12.32
CA ASN A 51 7.69 -1.52 13.47
C ASN A 51 6.64 -0.99 14.45
N ARG A 52 5.48 -0.52 13.97
CA ARG A 52 4.38 -0.07 14.83
C ARG A 52 3.85 -1.18 15.73
N LEU A 53 3.83 -2.43 15.22
CA LEU A 53 3.47 -3.59 16.03
C LEU A 53 4.58 -3.95 17.03
N LYS A 54 5.86 -3.95 16.59
CA LYS A 54 7.02 -4.22 17.46
C LYS A 54 7.13 -3.22 18.61
N ASP A 55 6.78 -1.97 18.35
CA ASP A 55 6.82 -0.88 19.34
C ASP A 55 5.55 -0.84 20.23
N GLY A 56 4.63 -1.79 20.07
CA GLY A 56 3.37 -1.86 20.84
C GLY A 56 2.37 -0.76 20.51
N GLN A 57 2.54 -0.04 19.41
CA GLN A 57 1.66 1.05 18.98
C GLN A 57 0.42 0.57 18.22
N ALA A 58 0.43 -0.67 17.72
CA ALA A 58 -0.68 -1.31 17.04
C ALA A 58 -0.87 -2.73 17.58
N PHE A 59 -2.11 -3.24 17.56
CA PHE A 59 -2.36 -4.65 17.88
C PHE A 59 -2.12 -5.57 16.70
N GLY A 60 -2.10 -5.01 15.50
CA GLY A 60 -1.83 -5.73 14.27
C GLY A 60 -1.24 -4.83 13.19
N ALA A 61 -0.51 -5.44 12.26
CA ALA A 61 0.14 -4.77 11.15
C ALA A 61 0.02 -5.60 9.86
N ILE A 62 -0.33 -4.92 8.76
CA ILE A 62 -0.23 -5.46 7.40
C ILE A 62 1.18 -5.15 6.90
N SER A 63 1.93 -6.18 6.51
CA SER A 63 3.36 -6.05 6.19
C SER A 63 3.77 -7.06 5.11
N VAL A 64 4.87 -6.80 4.44
CA VAL A 64 5.54 -7.74 3.52
C VAL A 64 6.50 -8.69 4.24
N GLN A 65 6.70 -8.54 5.56
CA GLN A 65 7.58 -9.40 6.34
C GLN A 65 6.99 -10.80 6.51
N ALA A 66 7.63 -11.82 5.93
CA ALA A 66 7.21 -13.22 6.05
C ALA A 66 7.66 -13.91 7.35
N THR A 67 8.48 -13.24 8.16
CA THR A 67 9.03 -13.83 9.39
C THR A 67 8.15 -13.48 10.59
N PRO A 68 7.68 -14.47 11.37
CA PRO A 68 6.91 -14.21 12.57
C PRO A 68 7.66 -13.37 13.61
N ILE A 69 6.92 -12.55 14.36
CA ILE A 69 7.42 -11.78 15.49
C ILE A 69 7.10 -12.54 16.79
N LYS A 70 8.03 -12.55 17.73
CA LYS A 70 7.80 -13.19 19.04
C LYS A 70 6.55 -12.58 19.72
N GLY A 71 5.64 -13.44 20.15
CA GLY A 71 4.37 -13.05 20.78
C GLY A 71 3.27 -12.63 19.81
N CYS A 72 3.51 -12.75 18.49
CA CYS A 72 2.52 -12.46 17.46
C CYS A 72 2.21 -13.74 16.64
N GLN A 73 1.02 -13.74 16.05
CA GLN A 73 0.62 -14.67 15.00
C GLN A 73 0.88 -14.00 13.63
N LEU A 74 1.10 -14.84 12.62
CA LEU A 74 1.33 -14.47 11.24
C LEU A 74 0.34 -15.22 10.35
N THR A 75 -0.39 -14.49 9.51
CA THR A 75 -1.28 -15.07 8.50
C THR A 75 -0.96 -14.48 7.14
N ARG A 76 -0.75 -15.33 6.13
CA ARG A 76 -0.64 -14.87 4.74
C ARG A 76 -2.00 -14.36 4.28
N LEU A 77 -2.02 -13.16 3.71
CA LEU A 77 -3.24 -12.51 3.20
C LEU A 77 -3.45 -12.77 1.70
N GLY A 78 -2.40 -12.69 0.89
CA GLY A 78 -2.42 -12.85 -0.56
C GLY A 78 -1.31 -12.05 -1.20
N CYS A 79 -1.39 -11.86 -2.52
CA CYS A 79 -0.41 -11.12 -3.31
C CYS A 79 -1.02 -9.88 -3.94
N VAL A 80 -0.19 -8.85 -4.13
CA VAL A 80 -0.55 -7.61 -4.82
C VAL A 80 0.43 -7.36 -5.95
N ASP A 81 -0.09 -7.23 -7.17
CA ASP A 81 0.69 -6.83 -8.34
C ASP A 81 0.75 -5.30 -8.43
N TYR A 82 1.97 -4.78 -8.56
CA TYR A 82 2.26 -3.36 -8.79
C TYR A 82 2.69 -3.13 -10.23
N LEU A 83 2.08 -2.15 -10.86
CA LEU A 83 2.38 -1.73 -12.23
C LEU A 83 3.05 -0.36 -12.25
N LEU A 84 4.06 -0.20 -13.10
CA LEU A 84 4.64 1.12 -13.39
C LEU A 84 3.76 1.80 -14.43
N VAL A 85 3.10 2.89 -14.06
CA VAL A 85 2.10 3.56 -14.88
C VAL A 85 2.32 5.06 -15.01
N ALA A 86 1.80 5.62 -16.09
CA ALA A 86 1.70 7.06 -16.33
C ALA A 86 0.49 7.36 -17.22
N SER A 87 0.16 8.65 -17.42
CA SER A 87 -0.80 9.01 -18.46
C SER A 87 -0.25 8.71 -19.85
N ALA A 88 -1.13 8.52 -20.83
CA ALA A 88 -0.72 8.29 -22.21
C ALA A 88 0.09 9.47 -22.79
N GLU A 89 -0.23 10.69 -22.39
CA GLU A 89 0.51 11.91 -22.79
C GLU A 89 1.92 11.90 -22.20
N PHE A 90 2.06 11.66 -20.87
CA PHE A 90 3.34 11.55 -20.20
C PHE A 90 4.23 10.50 -20.83
N SER A 91 3.65 9.32 -21.13
CA SER A 91 4.37 8.21 -21.77
C SER A 91 4.90 8.59 -23.15
N ARG A 92 4.10 9.27 -23.99
CA ARG A 92 4.57 9.78 -25.30
C ARG A 92 5.67 10.83 -25.18
N HIS A 93 5.60 11.69 -24.15
CA HIS A 93 6.57 12.76 -23.96
C HIS A 93 7.92 12.24 -23.46
N TYR A 94 7.93 11.44 -22.39
CA TYR A 94 9.16 11.00 -21.74
C TYR A 94 9.70 9.66 -22.28
N PHE A 95 8.83 8.81 -22.80
CA PHE A 95 9.15 7.45 -23.23
C PHE A 95 8.74 7.15 -24.68
N PRO A 96 9.03 8.01 -25.65
CA PRO A 96 8.57 7.85 -27.04
C PRO A 96 9.11 6.56 -27.70
N ASN A 97 10.29 6.08 -27.27
CA ASN A 97 10.94 4.87 -27.76
C ASN A 97 10.98 3.76 -26.69
N GLY A 98 10.08 3.81 -25.72
CA GLY A 98 10.07 2.94 -24.55
C GLY A 98 10.86 3.50 -23.37
N ILE A 99 10.69 2.83 -22.23
CA ILE A 99 11.35 3.22 -20.98
C ILE A 99 12.80 2.73 -20.97
N CYS A 100 13.74 3.61 -20.58
CA CYS A 100 15.15 3.29 -20.40
C CYS A 100 15.79 4.19 -19.34
N ALA A 101 17.03 3.91 -18.95
CA ALA A 101 17.75 4.68 -17.94
C ALA A 101 17.81 6.19 -18.27
N ASP A 102 18.14 6.54 -19.53
CA ASP A 102 18.28 7.94 -19.92
C ASP A 102 16.95 8.71 -19.92
N SER A 103 15.85 8.05 -20.24
CA SER A 103 14.52 8.65 -20.17
C SER A 103 14.05 8.80 -18.72
N LEU A 104 14.35 7.85 -17.84
CA LEU A 104 14.02 7.90 -16.40
C LEU A 104 14.77 9.02 -15.66
N LYS A 105 15.99 9.36 -16.07
CA LYS A 105 16.75 10.50 -15.51
C LYS A 105 16.06 11.85 -15.74
N LYS A 106 15.14 11.92 -16.69
CA LYS A 106 14.41 13.15 -17.06
C LYS A 106 12.96 13.12 -16.60
N ALA A 107 12.36 11.95 -16.47
CA ALA A 107 10.97 11.76 -16.14
C ALA A 107 10.74 11.81 -14.63
N PRO A 108 9.87 12.69 -14.11
CA PRO A 108 9.56 12.68 -12.67
C PRO A 108 8.75 11.46 -12.26
N GLY A 109 9.21 10.78 -11.21
CA GLY A 109 8.50 9.69 -10.55
C GLY A 109 7.88 10.11 -9.23
N ILE A 110 7.14 9.19 -8.58
CA ILE A 110 6.57 9.40 -7.25
C ILE A 110 6.96 8.24 -6.34
N ALA A 111 7.33 8.56 -5.09
CA ALA A 111 7.52 7.63 -4.00
C ALA A 111 6.76 8.10 -2.76
N PHE A 112 6.48 7.18 -1.82
CA PHE A 112 5.75 7.51 -0.60
C PHE A 112 6.51 8.51 0.28
N ASP A 113 7.80 8.29 0.44
CA ASP A 113 8.75 9.21 1.08
C ASP A 113 10.19 8.88 0.65
N HIS A 114 11.17 9.62 1.17
CA HIS A 114 12.59 9.41 0.83
C HIS A 114 13.19 8.07 1.31
N LYS A 115 12.44 7.31 2.12
CA LYS A 115 12.82 5.97 2.60
C LYS A 115 11.99 4.87 1.91
N ASP A 116 11.22 5.22 0.90
CA ASP A 116 10.47 4.25 0.09
C ASP A 116 11.43 3.45 -0.78
N ASN A 117 11.52 2.16 -0.45
CA ASN A 117 12.44 1.26 -1.13
C ASN A 117 11.82 0.60 -2.38
N MET A 118 10.49 0.58 -2.54
CA MET A 118 9.85 -0.12 -3.66
C MET A 118 10.23 0.53 -4.99
N HIS A 119 9.97 1.84 -5.14
CA HIS A 119 10.33 2.58 -6.35
C HIS A 119 11.83 2.53 -6.63
N THR A 120 12.66 2.83 -5.62
CA THR A 120 14.12 2.85 -5.77
C THR A 120 14.67 1.47 -6.16
N ARG A 121 14.21 0.41 -5.50
CA ARG A 121 14.61 -0.98 -5.80
C ARG A 121 14.20 -1.37 -7.22
N TYR A 122 12.97 -1.03 -7.65
CA TYR A 122 12.49 -1.30 -8.99
C TYR A 122 13.38 -0.63 -10.06
N ILE A 123 13.63 0.67 -9.91
CA ILE A 123 14.44 1.43 -10.86
C ILE A 123 15.89 0.94 -10.89
N GLN A 124 16.47 0.63 -9.74
CA GLN A 124 17.82 0.08 -9.65
C GLN A 124 17.93 -1.31 -10.29
N GLN A 125 16.98 -2.19 -9.98
CA GLN A 125 16.99 -3.58 -10.44
C GLN A 125 16.82 -3.70 -11.96
N HIS A 126 15.94 -2.89 -12.55
CA HIS A 126 15.57 -3.03 -13.97
C HIS A 126 16.28 -2.05 -14.89
N PHE A 127 16.78 -0.93 -14.37
CA PHE A 127 17.39 0.13 -15.17
C PHE A 127 18.79 0.54 -14.70
N GLY A 128 19.28 -0.05 -13.61
CA GLY A 128 20.65 0.19 -13.11
C GLY A 128 20.87 1.57 -12.50
N LEU A 129 19.80 2.35 -12.21
CA LEU A 129 19.90 3.69 -11.67
C LEU A 129 19.86 3.67 -10.15
N ALA A 130 20.78 4.41 -9.52
CA ALA A 130 20.84 4.56 -8.07
C ALA A 130 19.81 5.59 -7.57
N GLN A 131 19.58 5.56 -6.26
CA GLN A 131 18.75 6.58 -5.60
C GLN A 131 19.32 7.98 -5.85
N GLY A 132 18.45 8.92 -6.26
CA GLY A 132 18.82 10.31 -6.55
C GLY A 132 19.21 10.57 -8.01
N GLU A 133 19.30 9.54 -8.87
CA GLU A 133 19.55 9.74 -10.29
C GLU A 133 18.31 10.09 -11.10
N CYS A 134 17.10 9.89 -10.53
CA CYS A 134 15.83 10.25 -11.15
C CYS A 134 15.14 11.37 -10.35
N PRO A 135 14.44 12.31 -11.02
CA PRO A 135 13.56 13.26 -10.33
C PRO A 135 12.45 12.50 -9.59
N LEU A 136 12.21 12.82 -8.32
CA LEU A 136 11.27 12.07 -7.49
C LEU A 136 10.45 13.00 -6.60
N HIS A 137 9.12 12.92 -6.72
CA HIS A 137 8.19 13.55 -5.78
C HIS A 137 7.98 12.61 -4.58
N ALA A 138 7.91 13.18 -3.37
CA ALA A 138 7.55 12.46 -2.16
C ALA A 138 6.12 12.81 -1.74
N VAL A 139 5.21 11.82 -1.80
CA VAL A 139 3.78 12.01 -1.54
C VAL A 139 3.25 10.86 -0.70
N ARG A 140 2.70 11.13 0.49
CA ARG A 140 2.26 10.10 1.44
C ARG A 140 0.80 9.67 1.23
N SER A 141 0.41 9.44 -0.02
CA SER A 141 -0.96 9.02 -0.38
C SER A 141 -0.96 8.27 -1.71
N SER A 142 -1.44 7.04 -1.69
CA SER A 142 -1.56 6.20 -2.89
C SER A 142 -2.60 6.78 -3.89
N ASP A 143 -3.70 7.35 -3.39
CA ASP A 143 -4.70 8.02 -4.24
C ASP A 143 -4.12 9.25 -4.94
N ALA A 144 -3.25 9.99 -4.25
CA ALA A 144 -2.54 11.12 -4.86
C ALA A 144 -1.55 10.67 -5.95
N PHE A 145 -0.95 9.46 -5.84
CA PHE A 145 -0.11 8.89 -6.90
C PHE A 145 -0.91 8.74 -8.19
N VAL A 146 -2.07 8.10 -8.09
CA VAL A 146 -2.97 7.89 -9.24
C VAL A 146 -3.40 9.24 -9.83
N THR A 147 -3.79 10.18 -8.98
CA THR A 147 -4.20 11.52 -9.42
C THR A 147 -3.09 12.26 -10.15
N MET A 148 -1.86 12.29 -9.61
CA MET A 148 -0.71 12.94 -10.25
C MET A 148 -0.35 12.27 -11.58
N ALA A 149 -0.40 10.93 -11.64
CA ALA A 149 -0.14 10.21 -12.87
C ALA A 149 -1.19 10.51 -13.96
N LYS A 150 -2.48 10.58 -13.61
CA LYS A 150 -3.57 10.98 -14.52
C LYS A 150 -3.39 12.38 -15.07
N HIS A 151 -2.94 13.30 -14.25
CA HIS A 151 -2.64 14.69 -14.68
C HIS A 151 -1.31 14.84 -15.45
N GLY A 152 -0.60 13.74 -15.73
CA GLY A 152 0.67 13.78 -16.46
C GLY A 152 1.81 14.45 -15.70
N ALA A 153 1.71 14.55 -14.37
CA ALA A 153 2.73 15.19 -13.54
C ALA A 153 3.90 14.25 -13.23
N ALA A 154 3.67 12.94 -13.20
CA ALA A 154 4.70 11.94 -12.88
C ALA A 154 4.26 10.52 -13.28
N TYR A 155 5.23 9.59 -13.33
CA TYR A 155 4.94 8.15 -13.33
C TYR A 155 4.97 7.58 -11.91
N CYS A 156 4.29 6.46 -11.66
CA CYS A 156 4.27 5.83 -10.34
C CYS A 156 4.14 4.31 -10.41
N LEU A 157 4.55 3.63 -9.31
CA LEU A 157 4.20 2.25 -9.01
C LEU A 157 2.94 2.23 -8.15
N VAL A 158 1.89 1.54 -8.59
CA VAL A 158 0.62 1.44 -7.87
C VAL A 158 0.02 0.04 -8.01
N PRO A 159 -0.80 -0.41 -7.04
CA PRO A 159 -1.53 -1.66 -7.15
C PRO A 159 -2.39 -1.71 -8.42
N LYS A 160 -2.28 -2.78 -9.19
CA LYS A 160 -3.11 -3.03 -10.37
C LYS A 160 -4.62 -2.96 -10.04
N THR A 161 -5.00 -3.42 -8.86
CA THR A 161 -6.39 -3.42 -8.39
C THR A 161 -6.95 -2.01 -8.19
N GLN A 162 -6.11 -1.03 -7.85
CA GLN A 162 -6.50 0.36 -7.62
C GLN A 162 -6.85 1.12 -8.91
N ILE A 163 -6.25 0.72 -10.04
CA ILE A 163 -6.29 1.47 -11.30
C ILE A 163 -6.97 0.70 -12.44
N LYS A 164 -7.76 -0.33 -12.13
CA LYS A 164 -8.48 -1.11 -13.16
C LYS A 164 -9.32 -0.24 -14.11
N PRO A 165 -10.10 0.75 -13.62
CA PRO A 165 -10.87 1.64 -14.49
C PRO A 165 -9.99 2.51 -15.39
N GLU A 166 -8.91 3.07 -14.87
CA GLU A 166 -7.99 3.94 -15.60
C GLU A 166 -7.22 3.18 -16.70
N LEU A 167 -6.85 1.92 -16.42
CA LEU A 167 -6.24 1.05 -17.43
C LEU A 167 -7.25 0.68 -18.53
N ALA A 168 -8.51 0.39 -18.17
CA ALA A 168 -9.56 0.04 -19.12
C ALA A 168 -9.94 1.23 -20.02
N SER A 169 -9.96 2.45 -19.48
CA SER A 169 -10.25 3.67 -20.25
C SER A 169 -9.05 4.17 -21.07
N GLY A 170 -7.83 3.69 -20.79
CA GLY A 170 -6.59 4.20 -21.38
C GLY A 170 -6.13 5.55 -20.79
N GLU A 171 -6.74 6.02 -19.71
CA GLU A 171 -6.31 7.22 -18.98
C GLU A 171 -4.92 7.03 -18.38
N LEU A 172 -4.65 5.83 -17.84
CA LEU A 172 -3.32 5.36 -17.47
C LEU A 172 -2.88 4.20 -18.38
N VAL A 173 -1.59 4.17 -18.66
CA VAL A 173 -0.95 3.10 -19.42
C VAL A 173 0.16 2.44 -18.62
N HIS A 174 0.30 1.12 -18.74
CA HIS A 174 1.42 0.38 -18.17
C HIS A 174 2.66 0.62 -19.02
N ILE A 175 3.63 1.38 -18.52
CA ILE A 175 4.79 1.86 -19.28
C ILE A 175 5.97 0.88 -19.31
N CYS A 176 5.93 -0.21 -18.51
CA CYS A 176 6.99 -1.24 -18.47
C CYS A 176 6.36 -2.62 -18.26
N LYS A 177 5.83 -3.20 -19.34
CA LYS A 177 5.05 -4.47 -19.28
C LYS A 177 5.91 -5.69 -18.93
N GLU A 178 7.21 -5.63 -19.16
CA GLU A 178 8.16 -6.71 -18.92
C GLU A 178 8.46 -6.93 -17.44
N HIS A 179 8.18 -5.92 -16.62
CA HIS A 179 8.52 -5.93 -15.19
C HIS A 179 7.33 -5.56 -14.32
N ILE A 180 6.79 -6.54 -13.61
CA ILE A 180 5.73 -6.39 -12.61
C ILE A 180 6.34 -6.75 -11.25
N ILE A 181 6.05 -5.96 -10.22
CA ILE A 181 6.35 -6.36 -8.85
C ILE A 181 5.14 -7.10 -8.29
N THR A 182 5.35 -8.27 -7.72
CA THR A 182 4.34 -8.97 -6.93
C THR A 182 4.83 -9.05 -5.50
N GLU A 183 4.11 -8.39 -4.58
CA GLU A 183 4.40 -8.41 -3.14
C GLU A 183 3.39 -9.28 -2.42
N THR A 184 3.88 -10.16 -1.54
CA THR A 184 3.01 -10.96 -0.66
C THR A 184 2.75 -10.20 0.63
N LEU A 185 1.49 -10.05 0.99
CA LEU A 185 1.07 -9.38 2.21
C LEU A 185 0.77 -10.39 3.31
N TYR A 186 1.14 -10.01 4.52
CA TYR A 186 0.93 -10.76 5.74
C TYR A 186 0.26 -9.90 6.80
N TRP A 187 -0.64 -10.52 7.58
CA TRP A 187 -1.21 -9.97 8.78
C TRP A 187 -0.46 -10.48 9.99
N HIS A 188 0.22 -9.60 10.70
CA HIS A 188 0.83 -9.85 11.99
C HIS A 188 -0.05 -9.24 13.08
N HIS A 189 -0.37 -10.01 14.11
CA HIS A 189 -1.17 -9.50 15.22
C HIS A 189 -0.77 -10.19 16.54
N TRP A 190 -1.15 -9.61 17.66
CA TRP A 190 -0.92 -10.23 18.97
C TRP A 190 -1.49 -11.65 19.01
N MET A 191 -0.78 -12.54 19.69
CA MET A 191 -1.13 -13.97 19.74
C MET A 191 -2.51 -14.22 20.32
N LEU A 192 -2.92 -13.45 21.33
CA LEU A 192 -4.19 -13.62 22.03
C LEU A 192 -5.12 -12.42 21.73
N LEU A 193 -6.00 -12.59 20.76
CA LEU A 193 -7.07 -11.64 20.45
C LEU A 193 -8.41 -12.16 21.00
N LYS A 194 -9.21 -11.24 21.57
CA LYS A 194 -10.57 -11.51 22.06
C LYS A 194 -11.51 -10.37 21.68
N GLY A 195 -12.82 -10.68 21.63
CA GLY A 195 -13.85 -9.70 21.32
C GLY A 195 -13.57 -9.00 20.00
N VAL A 196 -13.79 -7.70 19.96
CA VAL A 196 -13.67 -6.89 18.73
C VAL A 196 -12.29 -6.93 18.07
N TYR A 197 -11.20 -7.11 18.81
CA TYR A 197 -9.87 -7.31 18.23
C TYR A 197 -9.83 -8.56 17.35
N LYS A 198 -10.46 -9.67 17.81
CA LYS A 198 -10.59 -10.90 17.04
C LYS A 198 -11.48 -10.69 15.82
N ASP A 199 -12.62 -10.02 15.99
CA ASP A 199 -13.58 -9.79 14.90
C ASP A 199 -12.95 -8.96 13.78
N VAL A 200 -12.17 -7.92 14.12
CA VAL A 200 -11.42 -7.12 13.14
C VAL A 200 -10.33 -7.96 12.45
N SER A 201 -9.59 -8.77 13.20
CA SER A 201 -8.56 -9.66 12.64
C SER A 201 -9.16 -10.67 11.67
N ASP A 202 -10.25 -11.33 12.05
CA ASP A 202 -10.95 -12.31 11.20
C ASP A 202 -11.50 -11.64 9.93
N ALA A 203 -12.06 -10.44 10.04
CA ALA A 203 -12.58 -9.67 8.90
C ALA A 203 -11.48 -9.27 7.92
N ILE A 204 -10.32 -8.82 8.43
CA ILE A 204 -9.13 -8.50 7.60
C ILE A 204 -8.69 -9.74 6.83
N ILE A 205 -8.50 -10.87 7.52
CA ILE A 205 -8.03 -12.13 6.91
C ILE A 205 -9.03 -12.60 5.84
N ALA A 206 -10.31 -12.72 6.20
CA ALA A 206 -11.33 -13.25 5.30
C ALA A 206 -11.49 -12.37 4.05
N HIS A 207 -11.53 -11.06 4.21
CA HIS A 207 -11.67 -10.15 3.06
C HIS A 207 -10.43 -10.15 2.17
N ALA A 208 -9.25 -10.07 2.76
CA ALA A 208 -7.99 -10.08 2.00
C ALA A 208 -7.86 -11.35 1.17
N GLN A 209 -8.09 -12.53 1.77
CA GLN A 209 -8.02 -13.82 1.07
C GLN A 209 -9.09 -14.01 -0.01
N ALA A 210 -10.16 -13.20 0.02
CA ALA A 210 -11.19 -13.21 -1.02
C ALA A 210 -10.89 -12.29 -2.21
N VAL A 211 -10.04 -11.25 -2.02
CA VAL A 211 -9.79 -10.20 -3.03
C VAL A 211 -8.34 -10.10 -3.52
N LEU A 212 -7.40 -10.71 -2.78
CA LEU A 212 -5.99 -10.80 -3.15
C LEU A 212 -5.68 -12.19 -3.73
N ASP A 213 -4.76 -12.25 -4.69
CA ASP A 213 -4.34 -13.49 -5.38
C ASP A 213 -3.41 -14.39 -4.52
#